data_5bbef351da3f6430af603d28012ece2e
#
_entry.id   5bbef351da3f6430af603d28012ece2e
#
_cell.length_a   1.000
_cell.length_b   1.000
_cell.length_c   1.000
_cell.angle_alpha   90.00
_cell.angle_beta   90.00
_cell.angle_gamma   90.00
#
_symmetry.space_group_name_H-M   'P 1'
#
loop_
_entity.id
_entity.type
_entity.pdbx_description
1 polymer ?
#
loop_
_entity_poly.entity_id
_entity_poly.type
_entity_poly.pdbx_seq_one_letter_code
_entity_poly.pdbx_strand_id
1 'polypeptide(L)'
;MKFSGLHKQGLSVEKGGMRQDARRLAADGGKCEREDIKLKKREGFFERFFGISQSGSTVRTEVLAGITTFITVAYILILNPQILADPFVIGGDMDMASKISNGVFIGTCIGAFIGTILCAVYAKVPLAQAPGMGLNAFFAYTVVLGMGYTYHQTLTIVFISGVLFIVITAVGLRQAIIRAIPEPIKMAITPGIGLFITIVGLKNAGLVVSNSSTLVSMVDFAQWRNGVDTQLICGALVALIGLIVIGVLHTKNVKGSILWGIVAATAVGIPLGVTKLSAFDLNLAAKFRDFGEVSLFKMDVAGLFEGKSVTDAIFTIIMLVLSFSLVNMFDSMGTLMGAGRQSGLIDENGEVIHMQEALMADAISTAAGALVGTSTVTTVVESSAGIAAGGRTGMTSLVTAALFLGAIIFAPVVSIVPAAATAPALIFVGVLMLSNIKDVDFSDMTNGLPAFCTVVFMPFTYSIANGIA
;
A
#
# COMPACT_ATOMS: atom_id res chain seq x y z
N MET A 1 -14.79 -74.84 -42.49
CA MET A 1 -13.56 -74.57 -43.29
C MET A 1 -12.54 -74.02 -42.33
N LYS A 2 -11.65 -74.92 -41.84
CA LYS A 2 -10.19 -75.01 -42.14
C LYS A 2 -9.49 -73.60 -42.16
N PHE A 3 -8.71 -73.27 -41.14
CA PHE A 3 -7.27 -73.56 -41.17
C PHE A 3 -6.70 -73.47 -39.74
N SER A 4 -6.12 -74.55 -39.36
CA SER A 4 -5.20 -74.83 -38.28
C SER A 4 -3.80 -74.38 -38.60
N GLY A 5 -3.05 -73.97 -37.60
CA GLY A 5 -1.59 -74.15 -37.52
C GLY A 5 -0.75 -72.95 -37.81
N LEU A 6 -0.12 -72.44 -36.83
CA LEU A 6 1.32 -72.24 -36.82
C LEU A 6 1.81 -71.99 -35.42
N HIS A 7 2.67 -72.86 -35.06
CA HIS A 7 3.21 -73.20 -33.77
C HIS A 7 4.50 -72.43 -33.42
N LYS A 8 4.59 -72.16 -32.16
CA LYS A 8 5.87 -72.13 -31.37
C LYS A 8 7.16 -71.80 -32.11
N GLN A 9 7.57 -70.57 -32.01
CA GLN A 9 9.02 -70.19 -31.87
C GLN A 9 9.05 -68.71 -31.46
N GLY A 10 9.68 -68.38 -30.35
CA GLY A 10 9.98 -66.98 -29.99
C GLY A 10 9.78 -66.53 -28.54
N LEU A 11 9.85 -67.42 -27.54
CA LEU A 11 9.67 -67.05 -26.13
C LEU A 11 10.93 -67.24 -25.28
N SER A 12 12.12 -66.96 -25.81
CA SER A 12 13.37 -67.02 -25.03
C SER A 12 14.26 -65.76 -25.13
N VAL A 13 13.90 -64.77 -25.95
CA VAL A 13 14.78 -63.57 -26.15
C VAL A 13 14.22 -62.35 -25.33
N GLU A 14 12.95 -62.31 -24.96
CA GLU A 14 12.36 -61.14 -24.30
C GLU A 14 12.69 -60.97 -22.81
N LYS A 15 13.06 -62.03 -22.11
CA LYS A 15 13.39 -61.96 -20.66
C LYS A 15 14.75 -61.34 -20.35
N GLY A 16 15.65 -61.28 -21.29
CA GLY A 16 16.99 -60.64 -21.16
C GLY A 16 16.91 -59.12 -21.33
N GLY A 17 16.12 -58.66 -22.30
CA GLY A 17 15.94 -57.22 -22.57
C GLY A 17 15.27 -56.47 -21.46
N MET A 18 14.13 -56.99 -20.93
CA MET A 18 13.39 -56.34 -19.84
C MET A 18 14.18 -56.23 -18.52
N ARG A 19 15.11 -57.18 -18.25
CA ARG A 19 16.00 -57.07 -17.08
C ARG A 19 17.12 -56.04 -17.26
N GLN A 20 17.59 -55.83 -18.48
CA GLN A 20 18.58 -54.80 -18.78
C GLN A 20 17.95 -53.40 -18.78
N ASP A 21 16.75 -53.23 -19.29
CA ASP A 21 16.04 -51.97 -19.30
C ASP A 21 15.55 -51.58 -17.88
N ALA A 22 15.10 -52.56 -17.08
CA ALA A 22 14.79 -52.30 -15.67
C ALA A 22 16.02 -51.92 -14.83
N ARG A 23 17.21 -52.48 -15.15
CA ARG A 23 18.47 -52.05 -14.50
C ARG A 23 18.96 -50.69 -14.99
N ARG A 24 18.73 -50.30 -16.25
CA ARG A 24 19.02 -48.95 -16.77
C ARG A 24 18.10 -47.94 -16.13
N LEU A 25 16.80 -48.17 -16.08
CA LEU A 25 15.80 -47.30 -15.40
C LEU A 25 16.07 -47.11 -13.91
N ALA A 26 16.49 -48.20 -13.22
CA ALA A 26 16.89 -48.12 -11.81
C ALA A 26 18.23 -47.39 -11.60
N ALA A 27 19.17 -47.51 -12.55
CA ALA A 27 20.45 -46.78 -12.51
C ALA A 27 20.26 -45.27 -12.86
N ASP A 28 19.38 -44.95 -13.81
CA ASP A 28 19.05 -43.58 -14.15
C ASP A 28 18.18 -42.91 -13.06
N GLY A 29 17.23 -43.61 -12.45
CA GLY A 29 16.49 -43.15 -11.27
C GLY A 29 17.41 -42.84 -10.09
N GLY A 30 18.38 -43.70 -9.80
CA GLY A 30 19.37 -43.47 -8.75
C GLY A 30 20.41 -42.37 -9.09
N LYS A 31 20.63 -42.04 -10.36
CA LYS A 31 21.43 -40.90 -10.76
C LYS A 31 20.63 -39.59 -10.62
N CYS A 32 19.36 -39.59 -11.04
CA CYS A 32 18.45 -38.45 -10.90
C CYS A 32 18.27 -38.09 -9.41
N GLU A 33 18.01 -39.06 -8.53
CA GLU A 33 17.94 -38.82 -7.07
C GLU A 33 19.26 -38.29 -6.49
N ARG A 34 20.42 -38.79 -6.95
CA ARG A 34 21.72 -38.28 -6.48
C ARG A 34 22.08 -36.92 -7.02
N GLU A 35 21.64 -36.57 -8.21
CA GLU A 35 21.77 -35.21 -8.77
C GLU A 35 20.81 -34.24 -8.05
N ASP A 36 19.58 -34.63 -7.78
CA ASP A 36 18.63 -33.85 -6.98
C ASP A 36 19.10 -33.61 -5.53
N ILE A 37 19.71 -34.63 -4.91
CA ILE A 37 20.32 -34.50 -3.58
C ILE A 37 21.58 -33.61 -3.63
N LYS A 38 22.37 -33.66 -4.70
CA LYS A 38 23.54 -32.77 -4.89
C LYS A 38 23.13 -31.33 -5.23
N LEU A 39 22.07 -31.13 -5.98
CA LEU A 39 21.48 -29.81 -6.26
C LEU A 39 20.91 -29.22 -4.95
N LYS A 40 20.11 -29.96 -4.19
CA LYS A 40 19.61 -29.54 -2.86
C LYS A 40 20.72 -29.21 -1.85
N LYS A 41 21.88 -29.83 -1.94
CA LYS A 41 23.04 -29.52 -1.09
C LYS A 41 23.81 -28.24 -1.47
N ARG A 42 23.59 -27.72 -2.68
CA ARG A 42 24.21 -26.47 -3.19
C ARG A 42 23.29 -25.25 -3.08
N GLU A 43 22.02 -25.46 -2.77
CA GLU A 43 21.07 -24.36 -2.59
C GLU A 43 21.41 -23.58 -1.30
N GLY A 44 21.56 -22.27 -1.43
CA GLY A 44 21.76 -21.38 -0.30
C GLY A 44 20.57 -21.39 0.66
N PHE A 45 20.79 -20.94 1.91
CA PHE A 45 19.74 -20.89 2.94
C PHE A 45 18.47 -20.18 2.44
N PHE A 46 18.60 -19.01 1.81
CA PHE A 46 17.48 -18.21 1.29
C PHE A 46 16.75 -18.93 0.15
N GLU A 47 17.48 -19.60 -0.72
CA GLU A 47 16.90 -20.34 -1.84
C GLU A 47 15.98 -21.46 -1.37
N ARG A 48 16.43 -22.18 -0.33
CA ARG A 48 15.66 -23.27 0.30
C ARG A 48 14.49 -22.74 1.13
N PHE A 49 14.67 -21.64 1.89
CA PHE A 49 13.63 -21.09 2.76
C PHE A 49 12.46 -20.51 1.98
N PHE A 50 12.74 -19.79 0.87
CA PHE A 50 11.72 -19.15 0.05
C PHE A 50 11.28 -19.99 -1.15
N GLY A 51 11.91 -21.12 -1.45
CA GLY A 51 11.56 -21.96 -2.60
C GLY A 51 11.77 -21.28 -3.95
N ILE A 52 12.81 -20.44 -4.07
CA ILE A 52 13.03 -19.55 -5.22
C ILE A 52 13.11 -20.33 -6.52
N SER A 53 13.91 -21.41 -6.57
CA SER A 53 14.05 -22.26 -7.76
C SER A 53 12.76 -22.96 -8.15
N GLN A 54 11.91 -23.32 -7.17
CA GLN A 54 10.61 -23.96 -7.40
C GLN A 54 9.59 -22.97 -7.99
N SER A 55 9.74 -21.69 -7.68
CA SER A 55 8.87 -20.62 -8.20
C SER A 55 9.33 -20.09 -9.59
N GLY A 56 10.34 -20.72 -10.21
CA GLY A 56 10.86 -20.31 -11.50
C GLY A 56 11.63 -18.97 -11.49
N SER A 57 12.11 -18.54 -10.32
CA SER A 57 12.85 -17.28 -10.14
C SER A 57 14.31 -17.54 -9.76
N THR A 58 15.09 -16.48 -9.62
CA THR A 58 16.48 -16.52 -9.14
C THR A 58 16.68 -15.49 -8.03
N VAL A 59 17.64 -15.72 -7.13
CA VAL A 59 17.97 -14.76 -6.06
C VAL A 59 18.22 -13.36 -6.61
N ARG A 60 18.91 -13.25 -7.75
CA ARG A 60 19.18 -11.96 -8.42
C ARG A 60 17.88 -11.28 -8.87
N THR A 61 16.98 -12.04 -9.46
CA THR A 61 15.67 -11.52 -9.91
C THR A 61 14.84 -11.05 -8.71
N GLU A 62 14.79 -11.83 -7.66
CA GLU A 62 14.07 -11.48 -6.43
C GLU A 62 14.62 -10.21 -5.76
N VAL A 63 15.96 -10.05 -5.72
CA VAL A 63 16.59 -8.83 -5.19
C VAL A 63 16.25 -7.61 -6.05
N LEU A 64 16.36 -7.72 -7.39
CA LEU A 64 16.00 -6.63 -8.29
C LEU A 64 14.52 -6.29 -8.23
N ALA A 65 13.66 -7.28 -8.08
CA ALA A 65 12.23 -7.11 -7.88
C ALA A 65 11.93 -6.37 -6.56
N GLY A 66 12.61 -6.74 -5.47
CA GLY A 66 12.46 -6.06 -4.17
C GLY A 66 12.93 -4.60 -4.21
N ILE A 67 14.04 -4.31 -4.87
CA ILE A 67 14.50 -2.94 -5.10
C ILE A 67 13.48 -2.17 -5.96
N THR A 68 12.92 -2.80 -6.99
CA THR A 68 11.90 -2.18 -7.86
C THR A 68 10.65 -1.84 -7.05
N THR A 69 10.16 -2.77 -6.23
CA THR A 69 9.02 -2.54 -5.32
C THR A 69 9.32 -1.36 -4.40
N PHE A 70 10.48 -1.35 -3.73
CA PHE A 70 10.84 -0.27 -2.81
C PHE A 70 10.85 1.09 -3.51
N ILE A 71 11.51 1.22 -4.66
CA ILE A 71 11.57 2.51 -5.41
C ILE A 71 10.16 2.97 -5.79
N THR A 72 9.27 2.06 -6.13
CA THR A 72 7.90 2.40 -6.52
C THR A 72 7.06 2.85 -5.33
N VAL A 73 7.28 2.28 -4.14
CA VAL A 73 6.54 2.57 -2.90
C VAL A 73 7.16 3.74 -2.11
N ALA A 74 8.45 4.05 -2.31
CA ALA A 74 9.22 4.98 -1.48
C ALA A 74 8.61 6.39 -1.36
N TYR A 75 7.77 6.81 -2.30
CA TYR A 75 7.05 8.08 -2.21
C TYR A 75 6.13 8.16 -0.98
N ILE A 76 5.63 7.02 -0.49
CA ILE A 76 4.78 6.94 0.71
C ILE A 76 5.54 7.41 1.95
N LEU A 77 6.87 7.17 2.02
CA LEU A 77 7.71 7.63 3.11
C LEU A 77 7.74 9.17 3.23
N ILE A 78 7.50 9.87 2.13
CA ILE A 78 7.43 11.33 2.09
C ILE A 78 6.01 11.81 2.36
N LEU A 79 5.02 11.20 1.69
CA LEU A 79 3.62 11.62 1.74
C LEU A 79 2.95 11.35 3.08
N ASN A 80 3.16 10.17 3.66
CA ASN A 80 2.46 9.79 4.88
C ASN A 80 2.75 10.74 6.07
N PRO A 81 4.02 11.11 6.36
CA PRO A 81 4.31 12.10 7.39
C PRO A 81 3.66 13.45 7.16
N GLN A 82 3.60 13.90 5.90
CA GLN A 82 2.98 15.18 5.56
C GLN A 82 1.47 15.17 5.79
N ILE A 83 0.78 14.11 5.33
CA ILE A 83 -0.68 13.98 5.50
C ILE A 83 -1.05 13.94 6.98
N LEU A 84 -0.32 13.18 7.80
CA LEU A 84 -0.63 13.06 9.23
C LEU A 84 -0.25 14.31 10.02
N ALA A 85 0.69 15.12 9.54
CA ALA A 85 1.07 16.41 10.13
C ALA A 85 0.16 17.58 9.67
N ASP A 86 -0.54 17.44 8.53
CA ASP A 86 -1.39 18.49 7.94
C ASP A 86 -2.43 19.09 8.90
N PRO A 87 -3.11 18.32 9.78
CA PRO A 87 -4.01 18.89 10.77
C PRO A 87 -3.37 19.96 11.66
N PHE A 88 -2.11 19.77 12.03
CA PHE A 88 -1.36 20.71 12.87
C PHE A 88 -0.90 21.93 12.08
N VAL A 89 -0.52 21.74 10.79
CA VAL A 89 -0.21 22.85 9.87
C VAL A 89 -1.43 23.75 9.69
N ILE A 90 -2.61 23.16 9.46
CA ILE A 90 -3.87 23.90 9.30
C ILE A 90 -4.28 24.58 10.62
N GLY A 91 -4.01 23.93 11.75
CA GLY A 91 -4.25 24.50 13.09
C GLY A 91 -3.24 25.59 13.51
N GLY A 92 -2.18 25.83 12.70
CA GLY A 92 -1.15 26.83 12.97
C GLY A 92 -0.05 26.39 13.95
N ASP A 93 -0.07 25.14 14.42
CA ASP A 93 0.96 24.59 15.33
C ASP A 93 2.09 23.93 14.51
N MET A 94 3.01 24.75 14.05
CA MET A 94 4.12 24.31 13.18
C MET A 94 5.16 23.48 13.94
N ASP A 95 5.32 23.67 15.27
CA ASP A 95 6.25 22.88 16.08
C ASP A 95 5.73 21.43 16.21
N MET A 96 4.47 21.27 16.59
CA MET A 96 3.84 19.95 16.65
C MET A 96 3.80 19.28 15.26
N ALA A 97 3.48 20.02 14.21
CA ALA A 97 3.49 19.51 12.83
C ALA A 97 4.87 18.93 12.47
N SER A 98 5.96 19.64 12.82
CA SER A 98 7.32 19.16 12.56
C SER A 98 7.65 17.89 13.36
N LYS A 99 7.31 17.86 14.65
CA LYS A 99 7.51 16.67 15.51
C LYS A 99 6.73 15.47 15.03
N ILE A 100 5.44 15.65 14.69
CA ILE A 100 4.60 14.59 14.13
C ILE A 100 5.18 14.09 12.80
N SER A 101 5.57 14.99 11.90
CA SER A 101 6.18 14.61 10.63
C SER A 101 7.44 13.77 10.82
N ASN A 102 8.35 14.18 11.71
CA ASN A 102 9.57 13.44 12.03
C ASN A 102 9.26 12.06 12.64
N GLY A 103 8.35 12.02 13.62
CA GLY A 103 7.96 10.80 14.30
C GLY A 103 7.25 9.82 13.38
N VAL A 104 6.31 10.30 12.57
CA VAL A 104 5.57 9.49 11.59
C VAL A 104 6.49 8.95 10.52
N PHE A 105 7.49 9.70 10.06
CA PHE A 105 8.45 9.17 9.08
C PHE A 105 9.16 7.92 9.58
N ILE A 106 9.71 7.97 10.80
CA ILE A 106 10.38 6.82 11.42
C ILE A 106 9.37 5.70 11.67
N GLY A 107 8.19 6.03 12.22
CA GLY A 107 7.09 5.09 12.41
C GLY A 107 6.65 4.42 11.12
N THR A 108 6.61 5.15 10.01
CA THR A 108 6.30 4.61 8.68
C THR A 108 7.36 3.61 8.21
N CYS A 109 8.64 3.94 8.34
CA CYS A 109 9.73 3.02 7.98
C CYS A 109 9.66 1.73 8.79
N ILE A 110 9.45 1.83 10.12
CA ILE A 110 9.37 0.66 11.01
C ILE A 110 8.08 -0.13 10.76
N GLY A 111 6.93 0.53 10.63
CA GLY A 111 5.65 -0.13 10.35
C GLY A 111 5.66 -0.85 9.01
N ALA A 112 6.17 -0.21 7.95
CA ALA A 112 6.35 -0.82 6.64
C ALA A 112 7.33 -1.99 6.68
N PHE A 113 8.43 -1.89 7.45
CA PHE A 113 9.35 -3.00 7.69
C PHE A 113 8.64 -4.18 8.35
N ILE A 114 7.90 -3.94 9.46
CA ILE A 114 7.19 -5.01 10.19
C ILE A 114 6.18 -5.70 9.27
N GLY A 115 5.37 -4.94 8.56
CA GLY A 115 4.37 -5.47 7.66
C GLY A 115 4.96 -6.25 6.50
N THR A 116 5.97 -5.69 5.85
CA THR A 116 6.60 -6.32 4.68
C THR A 116 7.40 -7.56 5.09
N ILE A 117 8.03 -7.61 6.27
CA ILE A 117 8.71 -8.81 6.74
C ILE A 117 7.73 -9.93 7.09
N LEU A 118 6.53 -9.61 7.58
CA LEU A 118 5.46 -10.59 7.77
C LEU A 118 5.01 -11.17 6.42
N CYS A 119 4.87 -10.35 5.38
CA CYS A 119 4.63 -10.86 4.02
C CYS A 119 5.78 -11.74 3.53
N ALA A 120 7.03 -11.41 3.86
CA ALA A 120 8.20 -12.18 3.44
C ALA A 120 8.25 -13.56 4.12
N VAL A 121 8.15 -13.60 5.46
CA VAL A 121 8.48 -14.78 6.26
C VAL A 121 7.24 -15.63 6.54
N TYR A 122 6.12 -14.99 6.90
CA TYR A 122 4.88 -15.69 7.28
C TYR A 122 4.04 -16.03 6.05
N ALA A 123 3.68 -15.04 5.23
CA ALA A 123 2.87 -15.28 4.04
C ALA A 123 3.67 -15.80 2.83
N LYS A 124 4.99 -15.56 2.78
CA LYS A 124 5.90 -15.96 1.69
C LYS A 124 5.49 -15.44 0.30
N VAL A 125 4.91 -14.27 0.25
CA VAL A 125 4.42 -13.61 -0.98
C VAL A 125 5.28 -12.40 -1.34
N PRO A 126 5.43 -12.05 -2.64
CA PRO A 126 6.23 -10.92 -3.10
C PRO A 126 5.51 -9.57 -2.96
N LEU A 127 4.99 -9.27 -1.77
CA LEU A 127 4.17 -8.11 -1.49
C LEU A 127 4.83 -7.19 -0.46
N ALA A 128 4.73 -5.88 -0.67
CA ALA A 128 5.11 -4.88 0.30
C ALA A 128 3.88 -4.36 1.05
N GLN A 129 4.10 -3.95 2.28
CA GLN A 129 3.11 -3.25 3.10
C GLN A 129 3.63 -1.88 3.49
N ALA A 130 2.77 -0.89 3.40
CA ALA A 130 3.05 0.49 3.77
C ALA A 130 1.73 1.20 4.15
N PRO A 131 1.77 2.39 4.76
CA PRO A 131 0.56 3.14 5.08
C PRO A 131 -0.32 3.40 3.85
N GLY A 132 -1.60 3.02 3.95
CA GLY A 132 -2.58 3.21 2.87
C GLY A 132 -2.99 4.67 2.73
N MET A 133 -2.77 5.27 1.54
CA MET A 133 -3.00 6.71 1.34
C MET A 133 -4.44 7.14 1.61
N GLY A 134 -5.44 6.33 1.25
CA GLY A 134 -6.85 6.62 1.52
C GLY A 134 -7.16 6.66 3.01
N LEU A 135 -6.66 5.69 3.75
CA LEU A 135 -6.84 5.60 5.19
C LEU A 135 -6.07 6.69 5.94
N ASN A 136 -4.92 7.13 5.41
CA ASN A 136 -4.17 8.28 5.95
C ASN A 136 -4.98 9.57 5.83
N ALA A 137 -5.59 9.80 4.67
CA ALA A 137 -6.44 10.95 4.45
C ALA A 137 -7.71 10.90 5.34
N PHE A 138 -8.32 9.72 5.51
CA PHE A 138 -9.43 9.53 6.44
C PHE A 138 -9.01 9.82 7.89
N PHE A 139 -7.84 9.34 8.31
CA PHE A 139 -7.25 9.62 9.62
C PHE A 139 -7.13 11.14 9.85
N ALA A 140 -6.42 11.84 8.95
CA ALA A 140 -6.05 13.23 9.13
C ALA A 140 -7.23 14.20 8.94
N TYR A 141 -7.98 14.04 7.86
CA TYR A 141 -8.99 15.04 7.47
C TYR A 141 -10.37 14.74 8.02
N THR A 142 -10.77 13.47 8.13
CA THR A 142 -12.08 13.12 8.66
C THR A 142 -12.05 13.03 10.19
N VAL A 143 -11.14 12.22 10.74
CA VAL A 143 -11.16 11.92 12.19
C VAL A 143 -10.51 13.05 12.98
N VAL A 144 -9.30 13.48 12.63
CA VAL A 144 -8.61 14.54 13.38
C VAL A 144 -9.24 15.91 13.11
N LEU A 145 -9.31 16.38 11.86
CA LEU A 145 -9.84 17.71 11.56
C LEU A 145 -11.35 17.80 11.62
N GLY A 146 -12.06 16.82 11.04
CA GLY A 146 -13.52 16.87 10.92
C GLY A 146 -14.27 16.54 12.21
N MET A 147 -13.78 15.55 12.97
CA MET A 147 -14.44 15.08 14.20
C MET A 147 -13.77 15.58 15.48
N GLY A 148 -12.62 16.27 15.37
CA GLY A 148 -11.92 16.89 16.50
C GLY A 148 -11.20 15.93 17.44
N TYR A 149 -10.92 14.69 16.99
CA TYR A 149 -10.08 13.77 17.75
C TYR A 149 -8.60 14.18 17.65
N THR A 150 -7.86 13.95 18.73
CA THR A 150 -6.42 14.15 18.70
C THR A 150 -5.73 13.07 17.83
N TYR A 151 -4.52 13.35 17.40
CA TYR A 151 -3.68 12.36 16.70
C TYR A 151 -3.53 11.06 17.52
N HIS A 152 -3.27 11.15 18.82
CA HIS A 152 -3.07 10.00 19.71
C HIS A 152 -4.36 9.19 19.94
N GLN A 153 -5.51 9.86 20.02
CA GLN A 153 -6.82 9.21 20.08
C GLN A 153 -7.11 8.46 18.77
N THR A 154 -6.77 9.07 17.63
CA THR A 154 -6.99 8.44 16.33
C THR A 154 -6.06 7.23 16.15
N LEU A 155 -4.80 7.27 16.63
CA LEU A 155 -3.93 6.09 16.68
C LEU A 155 -4.54 4.96 17.51
N THR A 156 -5.19 5.28 18.63
CA THR A 156 -5.89 4.29 19.45
C THR A 156 -7.02 3.63 18.67
N ILE A 157 -7.81 4.40 17.93
CA ILE A 157 -8.90 3.86 17.08
C ILE A 157 -8.34 2.94 16.01
N VAL A 158 -7.24 3.32 15.33
CA VAL A 158 -6.56 2.49 14.32
C VAL A 158 -6.03 1.20 14.95
N PHE A 159 -5.45 1.27 16.15
CA PHE A 159 -4.99 0.09 16.87
C PHE A 159 -6.13 -0.88 17.18
N ILE A 160 -7.24 -0.37 17.73
CA ILE A 160 -8.44 -1.19 18.01
C ILE A 160 -8.98 -1.80 16.72
N SER A 161 -8.99 -1.04 15.62
CA SER A 161 -9.38 -1.53 14.30
C SER A 161 -8.47 -2.68 13.82
N GLY A 162 -7.14 -2.54 13.99
CA GLY A 162 -6.17 -3.59 13.66
C GLY A 162 -6.38 -4.86 14.49
N VAL A 163 -6.61 -4.73 15.81
CA VAL A 163 -6.91 -5.87 16.69
C VAL A 163 -8.23 -6.54 16.30
N LEU A 164 -9.27 -5.76 16.03
CA LEU A 164 -10.54 -6.28 15.52
C LEU A 164 -10.34 -7.05 14.20
N PHE A 165 -9.52 -6.52 13.32
CA PHE A 165 -9.22 -7.13 12.04
C PHE A 165 -8.45 -8.45 12.17
N ILE A 166 -7.51 -8.55 13.14
CA ILE A 166 -6.85 -9.81 13.51
C ILE A 166 -7.89 -10.84 13.96
N VAL A 167 -8.81 -10.47 14.85
CA VAL A 167 -9.86 -11.36 15.36
C VAL A 167 -10.78 -11.83 14.21
N ILE A 168 -11.27 -10.91 13.39
CA ILE A 168 -12.15 -11.22 12.25
C ILE A 168 -11.46 -12.17 11.27
N THR A 169 -10.17 -11.97 11.00
CA THR A 169 -9.38 -12.82 10.10
C THR A 169 -9.13 -14.19 10.72
N ALA A 170 -8.79 -14.27 12.02
CA ALA A 170 -8.55 -15.52 12.73
C ALA A 170 -9.78 -16.42 12.84
N VAL A 171 -10.97 -15.82 13.03
CA VAL A 171 -12.26 -16.54 13.14
C VAL A 171 -12.84 -16.89 11.76
N GLY A 172 -12.27 -16.35 10.67
CA GLY A 172 -12.75 -16.60 9.30
C GLY A 172 -14.05 -15.84 8.94
N LEU A 173 -14.49 -14.88 9.76
CA LEU A 173 -15.69 -14.08 9.53
C LEU A 173 -15.55 -13.11 8.35
N ARG A 174 -14.35 -12.89 7.86
CA ARG A 174 -14.07 -11.95 6.78
C ARG A 174 -14.87 -12.24 5.52
N GLN A 175 -14.94 -13.50 5.10
CA GLN A 175 -15.71 -13.88 3.92
C GLN A 175 -17.21 -13.61 4.07
N ALA A 176 -17.75 -13.77 5.29
CA ALA A 176 -19.15 -13.48 5.59
C ALA A 176 -19.42 -11.97 5.49
N ILE A 177 -18.53 -11.13 6.03
CA ILE A 177 -18.65 -9.66 5.95
C ILE A 177 -18.60 -9.20 4.50
N ILE A 178 -17.67 -9.74 3.70
CA ILE A 178 -17.54 -9.40 2.28
C ILE A 178 -18.80 -9.74 1.50
N ARG A 179 -19.40 -10.89 1.80
CA ARG A 179 -20.65 -11.32 1.14
C ARG A 179 -21.86 -10.48 1.54
N ALA A 180 -21.83 -9.87 2.73
CA ALA A 180 -22.93 -9.05 3.25
C ALA A 180 -23.01 -7.67 2.56
N ILE A 181 -21.91 -7.15 2.02
CA ILE A 181 -21.90 -5.84 1.36
C ILE A 181 -22.28 -6.00 -0.12
N PRO A 182 -23.20 -5.17 -0.64
CA PRO A 182 -23.59 -5.17 -2.04
C PRO A 182 -22.39 -4.97 -2.98
N GLU A 183 -22.37 -5.71 -4.07
CA GLU A 183 -21.26 -5.71 -5.03
C GLU A 183 -20.98 -4.33 -5.65
N PRO A 184 -21.99 -3.52 -6.02
CA PRO A 184 -21.77 -2.17 -6.53
C PRO A 184 -21.00 -1.26 -5.57
N ILE A 185 -21.29 -1.34 -4.26
CA ILE A 185 -20.59 -0.56 -3.24
C ILE A 185 -19.14 -1.00 -3.13
N LYS A 186 -18.86 -2.31 -3.11
CA LYS A 186 -17.49 -2.84 -3.08
C LYS A 186 -16.64 -2.29 -4.22
N MET A 187 -17.20 -2.29 -5.43
CA MET A 187 -16.50 -1.81 -6.63
C MET A 187 -16.31 -0.29 -6.61
N ALA A 188 -17.21 0.47 -5.95
CA ALA A 188 -17.19 1.91 -5.89
C ALA A 188 -16.24 2.48 -4.81
N ILE A 189 -15.88 1.69 -3.78
CA ILE A 189 -15.03 2.16 -2.67
C ILE A 189 -13.68 2.65 -3.17
N THR A 190 -12.96 1.86 -3.95
CA THR A 190 -11.62 2.23 -4.45
C THR A 190 -11.64 3.47 -5.35
N PRO A 191 -12.53 3.60 -6.35
CA PRO A 191 -12.69 4.82 -7.10
C PRO A 191 -13.08 6.04 -6.25
N GLY A 192 -13.97 5.86 -5.27
CA GLY A 192 -14.38 6.92 -4.35
C GLY A 192 -13.23 7.46 -3.50
N ILE A 193 -12.42 6.56 -2.94
CA ILE A 193 -11.18 6.90 -2.23
C ILE A 193 -10.20 7.62 -3.18
N GLY A 194 -10.06 7.14 -4.41
CA GLY A 194 -9.20 7.77 -5.42
C GLY A 194 -9.61 9.23 -5.69
N LEU A 195 -10.89 9.49 -5.84
CA LEU A 195 -11.41 10.84 -6.04
C LEU A 195 -11.24 11.72 -4.79
N PHE A 196 -11.45 11.15 -3.60
CA PHE A 196 -11.21 11.83 -2.32
C PHE A 196 -9.74 12.25 -2.17
N ILE A 197 -8.78 11.36 -2.43
CA ILE A 197 -7.35 11.68 -2.37
C ILE A 197 -6.98 12.73 -3.43
N THR A 198 -7.60 12.67 -4.61
CA THR A 198 -7.40 13.66 -5.67
C THR A 198 -7.79 15.06 -5.21
N ILE A 199 -8.96 15.24 -4.56
CA ILE A 199 -9.37 16.54 -4.03
C ILE A 199 -8.40 17.04 -2.96
N VAL A 200 -7.94 16.17 -2.07
CA VAL A 200 -6.90 16.50 -1.08
C VAL A 200 -5.62 16.97 -1.78
N GLY A 201 -5.17 16.24 -2.81
CA GLY A 201 -4.01 16.62 -3.61
C GLY A 201 -4.19 17.96 -4.32
N LEU A 202 -5.34 18.23 -4.92
CA LEU A 202 -5.65 19.51 -5.58
C LEU A 202 -5.65 20.69 -4.60
N LYS A 203 -6.15 20.48 -3.38
CA LYS A 203 -6.12 21.47 -2.30
C LYS A 203 -4.68 21.74 -1.84
N ASN A 204 -3.91 20.69 -1.56
CA ASN A 204 -2.52 20.81 -1.10
C ASN A 204 -1.59 21.39 -2.19
N ALA A 205 -1.93 21.18 -3.47
CA ALA A 205 -1.29 21.84 -4.60
C ALA A 205 -1.57 23.33 -4.68
N GLY A 206 -2.63 23.84 -4.00
CA GLY A 206 -3.13 25.18 -4.17
C GLY A 206 -3.86 25.40 -5.50
N LEU A 207 -4.17 24.32 -6.25
CA LEU A 207 -4.93 24.39 -7.51
C LEU A 207 -6.42 24.63 -7.27
N VAL A 208 -6.95 24.06 -6.20
CA VAL A 208 -8.34 24.22 -5.77
C VAL A 208 -8.35 24.96 -4.44
N VAL A 209 -9.11 26.04 -4.40
CA VAL A 209 -9.29 26.92 -3.24
C VAL A 209 -10.75 26.97 -2.82
N SER A 210 -11.02 27.30 -1.56
CA SER A 210 -12.39 27.48 -1.07
C SER A 210 -13.05 28.71 -1.71
N ASN A 211 -14.33 28.58 -2.03
CA ASN A 211 -15.15 29.65 -2.58
C ASN A 211 -16.51 29.64 -1.91
N SER A 212 -16.92 30.78 -1.37
CA SER A 212 -18.19 30.91 -0.62
C SER A 212 -19.45 30.70 -1.47
N SER A 213 -19.35 30.86 -2.78
CA SER A 213 -20.51 30.77 -3.70
C SER A 213 -20.61 29.39 -4.35
N THR A 214 -19.46 28.74 -4.67
CA THR A 214 -19.41 27.49 -5.43
C THR A 214 -18.77 26.34 -4.66
N LEU A 215 -18.52 26.47 -3.34
CA LEU A 215 -17.77 25.61 -2.44
C LEU A 215 -16.27 25.59 -2.78
N VAL A 216 -15.90 25.37 -4.02
CA VAL A 216 -14.52 25.36 -4.50
C VAL A 216 -14.40 26.12 -5.82
N SER A 217 -13.22 26.69 -6.05
CA SER A 217 -12.84 27.32 -7.32
C SER A 217 -11.39 26.97 -7.67
N MET A 218 -11.03 27.16 -8.93
CA MET A 218 -9.64 27.08 -9.35
C MET A 218 -8.90 28.35 -8.91
N VAL A 219 -7.61 28.22 -8.56
CA VAL A 219 -6.76 29.35 -8.26
C VAL A 219 -6.70 30.32 -9.46
N ASP A 220 -6.79 31.63 -9.20
CA ASP A 220 -6.70 32.66 -10.24
C ASP A 220 -5.23 33.00 -10.54
N PHE A 221 -4.69 32.39 -11.58
CA PHE A 221 -3.31 32.63 -12.02
C PHE A 221 -3.06 34.08 -12.49
N ALA A 222 -4.09 34.86 -12.81
CA ALA A 222 -3.93 36.26 -13.22
C ALA A 222 -3.49 37.15 -12.04
N GLN A 223 -3.77 36.75 -10.80
CA GLN A 223 -3.37 37.48 -9.59
C GLN A 223 -1.86 37.52 -9.37
N TRP A 224 -1.07 36.64 -10.01
CA TRP A 224 0.39 36.74 -10.00
C TRP A 224 0.90 38.11 -10.43
N ARG A 225 0.27 38.71 -11.43
CA ARG A 225 0.62 40.05 -11.93
C ARG A 225 0.45 41.15 -10.88
N ASN A 226 -0.46 40.94 -9.94
CA ASN A 226 -0.79 41.89 -8.87
C ASN A 226 0.01 41.66 -7.59
N GLY A 227 0.92 40.64 -7.56
CA GLY A 227 1.71 40.28 -6.40
C GLY A 227 0.90 39.63 -5.25
N VAL A 228 -0.39 39.32 -5.51
CA VAL A 228 -1.28 38.65 -4.55
C VAL A 228 -1.10 37.15 -4.68
N ASP A 229 -1.05 36.45 -3.56
CA ASP A 229 -0.95 34.97 -3.47
C ASP A 229 0.18 34.33 -4.29
N THR A 230 1.27 35.07 -4.52
CA THR A 230 2.41 34.57 -5.33
C THR A 230 2.93 33.21 -4.89
N GLN A 231 3.00 32.96 -3.58
CA GLN A 231 3.49 31.69 -3.04
C GLN A 231 2.52 30.53 -3.35
N LEU A 232 1.21 30.77 -3.27
CA LEU A 232 0.18 29.78 -3.62
C LEU A 232 0.23 29.44 -5.12
N ILE A 233 0.35 30.46 -5.97
CA ILE A 233 0.43 30.29 -7.43
C ILE A 233 1.72 29.57 -7.83
N CYS A 234 2.87 29.91 -7.23
CA CYS A 234 4.12 29.17 -7.43
C CYS A 234 4.00 27.72 -7.00
N GLY A 235 3.32 27.44 -5.87
CA GLY A 235 3.02 26.08 -5.42
C GLY A 235 2.18 25.31 -6.43
N ALA A 236 1.11 25.94 -6.96
CA ALA A 236 0.26 25.35 -7.99
C ALA A 236 1.03 25.03 -9.28
N LEU A 237 1.94 25.91 -9.71
CA LEU A 237 2.81 25.68 -10.88
C LEU A 237 3.77 24.52 -10.64
N VAL A 238 4.42 24.44 -9.46
CA VAL A 238 5.28 23.30 -9.07
C VAL A 238 4.50 22.02 -9.13
N ALA A 239 3.27 22.00 -8.61
CA ALA A 239 2.42 20.84 -8.63
C ALA A 239 2.03 20.41 -10.06
N LEU A 240 1.66 21.35 -10.94
CA LEU A 240 1.35 21.04 -12.33
C LEU A 240 2.54 20.45 -13.07
N ILE A 241 3.74 21.02 -12.89
CA ILE A 241 4.98 20.48 -13.49
C ILE A 241 5.25 19.08 -12.97
N GLY A 242 5.14 18.87 -11.65
CA GLY A 242 5.30 17.56 -11.04
C GLY A 242 4.33 16.51 -11.60
N LEU A 243 3.07 16.87 -11.79
CA LEU A 243 2.04 16.00 -12.35
C LEU A 243 2.35 15.62 -13.81
N ILE A 244 2.79 16.58 -14.62
CA ILE A 244 3.21 16.32 -16.01
C ILE A 244 4.42 15.36 -16.01
N VAL A 245 5.42 15.60 -15.16
CA VAL A 245 6.60 14.72 -15.07
C VAL A 245 6.21 13.30 -14.66
N ILE A 246 5.36 13.15 -13.65
CA ILE A 246 4.85 11.83 -13.23
C ILE A 246 4.16 11.13 -14.41
N GLY A 247 3.24 11.82 -15.09
CA GLY A 247 2.50 11.28 -16.22
C GLY A 247 3.42 10.82 -17.37
N VAL A 248 4.39 11.64 -17.75
CA VAL A 248 5.37 11.32 -18.81
C VAL A 248 6.24 10.14 -18.40
N LEU A 249 6.75 10.10 -17.18
CA LEU A 249 7.58 8.98 -16.70
C LEU A 249 6.77 7.69 -16.58
N HIS A 250 5.52 7.79 -16.16
CA HIS A 250 4.63 6.64 -16.06
C HIS A 250 4.31 6.03 -17.43
N THR A 251 3.97 6.86 -18.42
CA THR A 251 3.71 6.39 -19.80
C THR A 251 4.96 5.76 -20.46
N LYS A 252 6.16 6.18 -20.04
CA LYS A 252 7.42 5.57 -20.45
C LYS A 252 7.80 4.33 -19.62
N ASN A 253 6.93 3.86 -18.73
CA ASN A 253 7.16 2.72 -17.83
C ASN A 253 8.43 2.87 -16.94
N VAL A 254 8.79 4.11 -16.58
CA VAL A 254 9.90 4.36 -15.64
C VAL A 254 9.51 3.93 -14.24
N LYS A 255 10.28 3.04 -13.64
CA LYS A 255 10.06 2.55 -12.27
C LYS A 255 10.18 3.70 -11.28
N GLY A 256 9.22 3.79 -10.34
CA GLY A 256 9.20 4.88 -9.35
C GLY A 256 8.87 6.26 -9.95
N SER A 257 8.10 6.32 -11.03
CA SER A 257 7.70 7.58 -11.71
C SER A 257 7.16 8.63 -10.74
N ILE A 258 6.40 8.22 -9.72
CA ILE A 258 5.84 9.11 -8.68
C ILE A 258 6.97 9.73 -7.86
N LEU A 259 7.92 8.93 -7.38
CA LEU A 259 9.06 9.41 -6.61
C LEU A 259 9.91 10.40 -7.42
N TRP A 260 10.23 10.06 -8.66
CA TRP A 260 10.98 10.96 -9.56
C TRP A 260 10.23 12.25 -9.85
N GLY A 261 8.90 12.19 -9.96
CA GLY A 261 8.07 13.39 -10.11
C GLY A 261 8.13 14.30 -8.89
N ILE A 262 8.10 13.74 -7.67
CA ILE A 262 8.28 14.51 -6.42
C ILE A 262 9.66 15.16 -6.40
N VAL A 263 10.73 14.42 -6.74
CA VAL A 263 12.09 14.96 -6.80
C VAL A 263 12.19 16.11 -7.81
N ALA A 264 11.62 15.94 -9.01
CA ALA A 264 11.61 16.98 -10.03
C ALA A 264 10.82 18.22 -9.58
N ALA A 265 9.63 18.04 -9.00
CA ALA A 265 8.81 19.12 -8.46
C ALA A 265 9.54 19.87 -7.32
N THR A 266 10.19 19.13 -6.42
CA THR A 266 11.00 19.71 -5.33
C THR A 266 12.15 20.57 -5.90
N ALA A 267 12.87 20.07 -6.92
CA ALA A 267 13.95 20.78 -7.58
C ALA A 267 13.47 22.07 -8.28
N VAL A 268 12.33 22.01 -9.00
CA VAL A 268 11.71 23.16 -9.63
C VAL A 268 11.21 24.17 -8.58
N GLY A 269 10.76 23.68 -7.42
CA GLY A 269 10.33 24.53 -6.31
C GLY A 269 11.44 25.38 -5.69
N ILE A 270 12.72 25.04 -5.88
CA ILE A 270 13.85 25.81 -5.33
C ILE A 270 13.91 27.24 -5.92
N PRO A 271 14.00 27.41 -7.25
CA PRO A 271 14.07 28.75 -7.84
C PRO A 271 12.74 29.54 -7.68
N LEU A 272 11.62 28.87 -7.47
CA LEU A 272 10.32 29.49 -7.23
C LEU A 272 10.08 29.87 -5.75
N GLY A 273 11.03 29.59 -4.85
CA GLY A 273 10.91 29.91 -3.43
C GLY A 273 9.91 29.03 -2.66
N VAL A 274 9.36 27.98 -3.29
CA VAL A 274 8.43 27.03 -2.68
C VAL A 274 9.19 26.02 -1.82
N THR A 275 10.35 25.56 -2.31
CA THR A 275 11.22 24.61 -1.59
C THR A 275 12.27 25.39 -0.80
N LYS A 276 12.22 25.26 0.53
CA LYS A 276 13.17 25.95 1.44
C LYS A 276 14.29 24.99 1.84
N LEU A 277 15.49 25.22 1.32
CA LEU A 277 16.68 24.42 1.67
C LEU A 277 17.10 24.58 3.15
N SER A 278 16.69 25.67 3.81
CA SER A 278 16.91 25.88 5.25
C SER A 278 16.20 24.86 6.16
N ALA A 279 15.22 24.12 5.63
CA ALA A 279 14.55 23.04 6.35
C ALA A 279 15.40 21.74 6.44
N PHE A 280 16.59 21.73 5.81
CA PHE A 280 17.50 20.59 5.88
C PHE A 280 18.15 20.47 7.25
N ASP A 281 17.74 19.48 8.02
CA ASP A 281 18.31 19.20 9.35
C ASP A 281 18.87 17.78 9.38
N LEU A 282 20.21 17.70 9.49
CA LEU A 282 20.95 16.43 9.58
C LEU A 282 20.85 15.76 10.95
N ASN A 283 20.17 16.39 11.93
CA ASN A 283 20.11 15.87 13.29
C ASN A 283 19.17 14.67 13.40
N LEU A 284 19.64 13.50 12.99
CA LEU A 284 18.89 12.25 13.08
C LEU A 284 18.51 11.90 14.53
N ALA A 285 19.36 12.27 15.51
CA ALA A 285 19.07 12.02 16.93
C ALA A 285 17.86 12.82 17.42
N ALA A 286 17.69 14.08 16.95
CA ALA A 286 16.48 14.85 17.24
C ALA A 286 15.22 14.18 16.68
N LYS A 287 15.28 13.65 15.46
CA LYS A 287 14.15 12.96 14.83
C LYS A 287 13.78 11.67 15.58
N PHE A 288 14.76 10.92 16.08
CA PHE A 288 14.49 9.76 16.95
C PHE A 288 13.89 10.18 18.30
N ARG A 289 14.30 11.32 18.86
CA ARG A 289 13.69 11.86 20.06
C ARG A 289 12.23 12.23 19.80
N ASP A 290 11.94 12.94 18.73
CA ASP A 290 10.57 13.28 18.33
C ASP A 290 9.72 12.00 18.14
N PHE A 291 10.27 10.96 17.51
CA PHE A 291 9.60 9.66 17.39
C PHE A 291 9.23 9.06 18.75
N GLY A 292 10.14 9.10 19.74
CA GLY A 292 9.87 8.64 21.10
C GLY A 292 8.86 9.52 21.86
N GLU A 293 8.85 10.83 21.58
CA GLU A 293 7.96 11.79 22.26
C GLU A 293 6.52 11.75 21.75
N VAL A 294 6.31 11.65 20.40
CA VAL A 294 4.98 11.85 19.83
C VAL A 294 4.40 10.63 19.11
N SER A 295 5.20 9.60 18.80
CA SER A 295 4.75 8.49 17.94
C SER A 295 4.77 7.13 18.65
N LEU A 296 5.90 6.75 19.24
CA LEU A 296 6.09 5.39 19.75
C LEU A 296 5.24 5.13 21.00
N PHE A 297 4.29 4.21 20.92
CA PHE A 297 3.36 3.81 22.00
C PHE A 297 2.57 4.98 22.60
N LYS A 298 2.31 6.05 21.84
CA LYS A 298 1.60 7.26 22.30
C LYS A 298 0.09 7.19 22.02
N MET A 299 -0.54 6.08 22.36
CA MET A 299 -1.99 5.92 22.26
C MET A 299 -2.68 6.55 23.48
N ASP A 300 -3.77 7.28 23.24
CA ASP A 300 -4.60 7.89 24.27
C ASP A 300 -5.98 7.24 24.31
N VAL A 301 -6.09 6.21 25.16
CA VAL A 301 -7.35 5.49 25.37
C VAL A 301 -8.31 6.27 26.26
N ALA A 302 -7.78 6.96 27.27
CA ALA A 302 -8.61 7.69 28.25
C ALA A 302 -9.29 8.90 27.59
N GLY A 303 -8.56 9.64 26.78
CA GLY A 303 -9.09 10.81 26.08
C GLY A 303 -10.20 10.51 25.08
N LEU A 304 -10.37 9.25 24.64
CA LEU A 304 -11.51 8.87 23.79
C LEU A 304 -12.87 9.08 24.44
N PHE A 305 -12.92 9.06 25.77
CA PHE A 305 -14.15 9.21 26.57
C PHE A 305 -14.29 10.60 27.20
N GLU A 306 -13.29 11.45 27.08
CA GLU A 306 -13.24 12.75 27.71
C GLU A 306 -14.26 13.71 27.06
N GLY A 307 -15.07 14.38 27.88
CA GLY A 307 -16.04 15.39 27.42
C GLY A 307 -17.24 14.86 26.65
N LYS A 308 -17.46 13.53 26.58
CA LYS A 308 -18.57 12.91 25.85
C LYS A 308 -19.37 11.99 26.80
N SER A 309 -20.65 11.78 26.47
CA SER A 309 -21.40 10.66 27.08
C SER A 309 -20.70 9.34 26.72
N VAL A 310 -20.54 8.45 27.69
CA VAL A 310 -19.91 7.14 27.48
C VAL A 310 -20.57 6.36 26.34
N THR A 311 -21.91 6.45 26.26
CA THR A 311 -22.70 5.77 25.21
C THR A 311 -22.38 6.32 23.82
N ASP A 312 -22.32 7.66 23.67
CA ASP A 312 -22.05 8.32 22.41
C ASP A 312 -20.59 8.09 21.98
N ALA A 313 -19.66 8.11 22.95
CA ALA A 313 -18.26 7.79 22.70
C ALA A 313 -18.09 6.36 22.18
N ILE A 314 -18.69 5.38 22.86
CA ILE A 314 -18.62 3.96 22.43
C ILE A 314 -19.22 3.80 21.04
N PHE A 315 -20.40 4.38 20.77
CA PHE A 315 -21.04 4.28 19.46
C PHE A 315 -20.14 4.86 18.35
N THR A 316 -19.59 6.05 18.57
CA THR A 316 -18.69 6.72 17.61
C THR A 316 -17.42 5.91 17.38
N ILE A 317 -16.80 5.38 18.45
CA ILE A 317 -15.59 4.54 18.35
C ILE A 317 -15.90 3.27 17.55
N ILE A 318 -17.00 2.60 17.81
CA ILE A 318 -17.40 1.40 17.06
C ILE A 318 -17.57 1.74 15.58
N MET A 319 -18.25 2.84 15.24
CA MET A 319 -18.44 3.27 13.85
C MET A 319 -17.11 3.58 13.17
N LEU A 320 -16.18 4.26 13.84
CA LEU A 320 -14.86 4.57 13.29
C LEU A 320 -14.01 3.31 13.12
N VAL A 321 -13.98 2.43 14.12
CA VAL A 321 -13.26 1.14 14.06
C VAL A 321 -13.78 0.28 12.91
N LEU A 322 -15.11 0.19 12.74
CA LEU A 322 -15.70 -0.52 11.60
C LEU A 322 -15.33 0.14 10.26
N SER A 323 -15.36 1.47 10.19
CA SER A 323 -14.99 2.19 8.96
C SER A 323 -13.53 1.93 8.57
N PHE A 324 -12.57 2.05 9.52
CA PHE A 324 -11.18 1.71 9.27
C PHE A 324 -11.01 0.25 8.85
N SER A 325 -11.66 -0.68 9.56
CA SER A 325 -11.56 -2.12 9.27
C SER A 325 -12.12 -2.47 7.91
N LEU A 326 -13.29 -1.93 7.53
CA LEU A 326 -13.94 -2.21 6.25
C LEU A 326 -13.11 -1.65 5.08
N VAL A 327 -12.70 -0.39 5.18
CA VAL A 327 -11.90 0.24 4.11
C VAL A 327 -10.57 -0.51 3.93
N ASN A 328 -9.86 -0.81 5.03
CA ASN A 328 -8.62 -1.58 4.99
C ASN A 328 -8.81 -2.96 4.37
N MET A 329 -9.91 -3.63 4.73
CA MET A 329 -10.22 -4.95 4.20
C MET A 329 -10.43 -4.95 2.68
N PHE A 330 -11.15 -3.96 2.14
CA PHE A 330 -11.40 -3.87 0.69
C PHE A 330 -10.15 -3.48 -0.09
N ASP A 331 -9.37 -2.54 0.45
CA ASP A 331 -8.12 -2.09 -0.17
C ASP A 331 -7.12 -3.26 -0.27
N SER A 332 -6.90 -3.97 0.84
CA SER A 332 -6.02 -5.15 0.88
C SER A 332 -6.47 -6.26 -0.05
N MET A 333 -7.78 -6.56 -0.08
CA MET A 333 -8.29 -7.63 -0.95
C MET A 333 -8.13 -7.31 -2.43
N GLY A 334 -8.47 -6.09 -2.83
CA GLY A 334 -8.31 -5.64 -4.21
C GLY A 334 -6.86 -5.76 -4.67
N THR A 335 -5.95 -5.31 -3.82
CA THR A 335 -4.50 -5.38 -4.07
C THR A 335 -3.99 -6.83 -4.12
N LEU A 336 -4.38 -7.67 -3.15
CA LEU A 336 -3.96 -9.08 -3.10
C LEU A 336 -4.46 -9.87 -4.30
N MET A 337 -5.71 -9.69 -4.71
CA MET A 337 -6.27 -10.35 -5.89
C MET A 337 -5.59 -9.89 -7.18
N GLY A 338 -5.35 -8.58 -7.33
CA GLY A 338 -4.64 -8.03 -8.48
C GLY A 338 -3.20 -8.55 -8.57
N ALA A 339 -2.46 -8.49 -7.47
CA ALA A 339 -1.09 -8.97 -7.36
C ALA A 339 -0.99 -10.50 -7.52
N GLY A 340 -1.92 -11.25 -6.93
CA GLY A 340 -1.98 -12.71 -7.06
C GLY A 340 -2.17 -13.17 -8.51
N ARG A 341 -3.08 -12.53 -9.25
CA ARG A 341 -3.27 -12.79 -10.69
C ARG A 341 -2.01 -12.49 -11.50
N GLN A 342 -1.36 -11.37 -11.20
CA GLN A 342 -0.15 -10.94 -11.93
C GLN A 342 1.07 -11.81 -11.61
N SER A 343 1.19 -12.30 -10.36
CA SER A 343 2.30 -13.16 -9.94
C SER A 343 2.14 -14.64 -10.33
N GLY A 344 0.95 -15.03 -10.77
CA GLY A 344 0.61 -16.43 -11.02
C GLY A 344 0.42 -17.24 -9.73
N LEU A 345 0.27 -16.57 -8.59
CA LEU A 345 -0.03 -17.17 -7.28
C LEU A 345 -1.55 -17.39 -7.15
N ILE A 346 -2.13 -18.13 -8.08
CA ILE A 346 -3.55 -18.50 -8.10
C ILE A 346 -3.64 -20.02 -8.12
N ASP A 347 -4.51 -20.57 -7.28
CA ASP A 347 -4.80 -21.98 -7.24
C ASP A 347 -5.77 -22.41 -8.38
N GLU A 348 -6.07 -23.71 -8.44
CA GLU A 348 -6.99 -24.29 -9.43
C GLU A 348 -8.44 -23.75 -9.31
N ASN A 349 -8.80 -23.17 -8.16
CA ASN A 349 -10.11 -22.59 -7.89
C ASN A 349 -10.18 -21.09 -8.22
N GLY A 350 -9.05 -20.47 -8.65
CA GLY A 350 -8.95 -19.04 -8.91
C GLY A 350 -8.74 -18.20 -7.66
N GLU A 351 -8.42 -18.81 -6.51
CA GLU A 351 -8.08 -18.13 -5.26
C GLU A 351 -6.57 -17.85 -5.18
N VAL A 352 -6.20 -16.76 -4.52
CA VAL A 352 -4.80 -16.41 -4.32
C VAL A 352 -4.17 -17.33 -3.27
N ILE A 353 -3.09 -17.99 -3.64
CA ILE A 353 -2.32 -18.86 -2.75
C ILE A 353 -1.78 -18.01 -1.59
N HIS A 354 -1.88 -18.52 -0.36
CA HIS A 354 -1.48 -17.81 0.87
C HIS A 354 -2.24 -16.51 1.15
N MET A 355 -3.48 -16.39 0.63
CA MET A 355 -4.30 -15.20 0.84
C MET A 355 -4.61 -14.97 2.31
N GLN A 356 -4.92 -16.01 3.08
CA GLN A 356 -5.24 -15.88 4.51
C GLN A 356 -4.04 -15.41 5.33
N GLU A 357 -2.86 -15.93 5.04
CA GLU A 357 -1.61 -15.51 5.68
C GLU A 357 -1.26 -14.06 5.33
N ALA A 358 -1.43 -13.66 4.08
CA ALA A 358 -1.21 -12.28 3.64
C ALA A 358 -2.17 -11.31 4.32
N LEU A 359 -3.44 -11.69 4.49
CA LEU A 359 -4.46 -10.91 5.17
C LEU A 359 -4.24 -10.84 6.68
N MET A 360 -3.71 -11.89 7.29
CA MET A 360 -3.30 -11.88 8.70
C MET A 360 -2.08 -10.97 8.90
N ALA A 361 -1.10 -11.04 8.00
CA ALA A 361 0.03 -10.13 7.99
C ALA A 361 -0.42 -8.66 7.92
N ASP A 362 -1.40 -8.35 7.07
CA ASP A 362 -2.00 -7.03 6.92
C ASP A 362 -2.68 -6.53 8.21
N ALA A 363 -3.46 -7.41 8.85
CA ALA A 363 -4.14 -7.09 10.11
C ALA A 363 -3.14 -6.80 11.25
N ILE A 364 -2.09 -7.63 11.39
CA ILE A 364 -1.02 -7.43 12.37
C ILE A 364 -0.27 -6.14 12.08
N SER A 365 0.00 -5.86 10.80
CA SER A 365 0.72 -4.65 10.38
C SER A 365 -0.05 -3.37 10.68
N THR A 366 -1.36 -3.39 10.53
CA THR A 366 -2.24 -2.28 10.91
C THR A 366 -2.12 -1.97 12.41
N ALA A 367 -2.20 -3.00 13.26
CA ALA A 367 -2.02 -2.82 14.71
C ALA A 367 -0.60 -2.36 15.05
N ALA A 368 0.43 -2.96 14.45
CA ALA A 368 1.83 -2.57 14.64
C ALA A 368 2.11 -1.14 14.17
N GLY A 369 1.53 -0.73 13.03
CA GLY A 369 1.61 0.64 12.52
C GLY A 369 1.13 1.67 13.51
N ALA A 370 -0.04 1.46 14.11
CA ALA A 370 -0.57 2.33 15.16
C ALA A 370 0.33 2.40 16.39
N LEU A 371 0.95 1.28 16.80
CA LEU A 371 1.88 1.24 17.94
C LEU A 371 3.16 2.05 17.69
N VAL A 372 3.65 2.08 16.45
CA VAL A 372 4.83 2.87 16.08
C VAL A 372 4.45 4.29 15.61
N GLY A 373 3.21 4.70 15.77
CA GLY A 373 2.76 6.07 15.48
C GLY A 373 2.62 6.38 14.00
N THR A 374 2.27 5.40 13.17
CA THR A 374 1.79 5.64 11.81
C THR A 374 0.33 5.21 11.68
N SER A 375 -0.29 5.49 10.55
CA SER A 375 -1.67 5.05 10.30
C SER A 375 -1.72 3.55 9.95
N THR A 376 -2.84 3.10 9.38
CA THR A 376 -3.02 1.72 8.93
C THR A 376 -1.95 1.31 7.92
N VAL A 377 -1.14 0.32 8.26
CA VAL A 377 -0.18 -0.31 7.34
C VAL A 377 -0.87 -1.46 6.64
N THR A 378 -0.92 -1.41 5.32
CA THR A 378 -1.68 -2.33 4.48
C THR A 378 -0.90 -2.75 3.24
N THR A 379 -1.34 -3.79 2.54
CA THR A 379 -0.72 -4.25 1.30
C THR A 379 -0.90 -3.21 0.19
N VAL A 380 0.19 -2.79 -0.44
CA VAL A 380 0.20 -1.72 -1.45
C VAL A 380 0.22 -2.27 -2.87
N VAL A 381 -0.57 -1.65 -3.76
CA VAL A 381 -0.73 -2.05 -5.18
C VAL A 381 0.57 -1.90 -5.98
N GLU A 382 1.46 -1.03 -5.56
CA GLU A 382 2.79 -0.81 -6.13
C GLU A 382 3.68 -2.06 -6.09
N SER A 383 3.36 -3.04 -5.25
CA SER A 383 4.00 -4.38 -5.24
C SER A 383 3.95 -5.05 -6.61
N SER A 384 2.94 -4.72 -7.41
CA SER A 384 2.81 -5.21 -8.79
C SER A 384 4.01 -4.87 -9.67
N ALA A 385 4.72 -3.77 -9.38
CA ALA A 385 5.93 -3.38 -10.13
C ALA A 385 7.09 -4.37 -9.91
N GLY A 386 7.28 -4.86 -8.68
CA GLY A 386 8.27 -5.90 -8.37
C GLY A 386 7.86 -7.25 -8.95
N ILE A 387 6.58 -7.60 -8.88
CA ILE A 387 6.03 -8.81 -9.51
C ILE A 387 6.26 -8.78 -11.02
N ALA A 388 6.00 -7.66 -11.68
CA ALA A 388 6.29 -7.45 -13.10
C ALA A 388 7.79 -7.51 -13.41
N ALA A 389 8.66 -7.19 -12.46
CA ALA A 389 10.12 -7.33 -12.60
C ALA A 389 10.61 -8.78 -12.35
N GLY A 390 9.71 -9.72 -12.06
CA GLY A 390 10.01 -11.14 -11.92
C GLY A 390 10.01 -11.66 -10.47
N GLY A 391 9.61 -10.83 -9.49
CA GLY A 391 9.43 -11.26 -8.09
C GLY A 391 8.30 -12.30 -7.98
N ARG A 392 8.57 -13.40 -7.29
CA ARG A 392 7.63 -14.52 -7.14
C ARG A 392 7.53 -15.03 -5.71
N THR A 393 8.49 -14.67 -4.87
CA THR A 393 8.63 -15.25 -3.52
C THR A 393 8.74 -14.17 -2.44
N GLY A 394 8.64 -14.58 -1.18
CA GLY A 394 8.87 -13.69 -0.04
C GLY A 394 10.27 -13.08 0.03
N MET A 395 11.23 -13.55 -0.79
CA MET A 395 12.56 -12.92 -0.88
C MET A 395 12.46 -11.49 -1.43
N THR A 396 11.59 -11.24 -2.40
CA THR A 396 11.27 -9.89 -2.90
C THR A 396 10.84 -8.98 -1.76
N SER A 397 9.91 -9.44 -0.92
CA SER A 397 9.42 -8.69 0.25
C SER A 397 10.50 -8.50 1.31
N LEU A 398 11.37 -9.49 1.55
CA LEU A 398 12.48 -9.37 2.48
C LEU A 398 13.44 -8.24 2.10
N VAL A 399 13.79 -8.15 0.81
CA VAL A 399 14.66 -7.07 0.29
C VAL A 399 13.96 -5.72 0.44
N THR A 400 12.68 -5.63 0.10
CA THR A 400 11.89 -4.41 0.26
C THR A 400 11.82 -3.98 1.72
N ALA A 401 11.60 -4.91 2.65
CA ALA A 401 11.58 -4.64 4.09
C ALA A 401 12.92 -4.08 4.58
N ALA A 402 14.03 -4.69 4.19
CA ALA A 402 15.36 -4.20 4.57
C ALA A 402 15.62 -2.77 4.06
N LEU A 403 15.13 -2.45 2.86
CA LEU A 403 15.25 -1.10 2.28
C LEU A 403 14.37 -0.08 3.02
N PHE A 404 13.17 -0.45 3.51
CA PHE A 404 12.35 0.42 4.36
C PHE A 404 13.09 0.79 5.65
N LEU A 405 13.72 -0.18 6.29
CA LEU A 405 14.52 0.10 7.50
C LEU A 405 15.73 0.98 7.18
N GLY A 406 16.43 0.72 6.07
CA GLY A 406 17.54 1.55 5.58
C GLY A 406 17.10 2.98 5.21
N ALA A 407 15.86 3.18 4.82
CA ALA A 407 15.33 4.49 4.44
C ALA A 407 15.29 5.51 5.61
N ILE A 408 15.36 5.06 6.86
CA ILE A 408 15.44 5.95 8.04
C ILE A 408 16.59 6.94 7.91
N ILE A 409 17.68 6.55 7.27
CA ILE A 409 18.86 7.42 7.04
C ILE A 409 18.50 8.65 6.20
N PHE A 410 17.45 8.54 5.34
CA PHE A 410 17.01 9.64 4.48
C PHE A 410 16.02 10.60 5.16
N ALA A 411 15.72 10.43 6.44
CA ALA A 411 14.84 11.32 7.21
C ALA A 411 15.18 12.82 7.05
N PRO A 412 16.45 13.26 7.00
CA PRO A 412 16.81 14.64 6.76
C PRO A 412 16.34 15.20 5.42
N VAL A 413 16.28 14.36 4.38
CA VAL A 413 15.91 14.78 3.02
C VAL A 413 14.40 15.03 2.92
N VAL A 414 13.61 14.29 3.65
CA VAL A 414 12.13 14.36 3.59
C VAL A 414 11.61 15.72 4.06
N SER A 415 12.27 16.35 5.03
CA SER A 415 11.87 17.66 5.56
C SER A 415 12.01 18.82 4.55
N ILE A 416 12.76 18.64 3.46
CA ILE A 416 12.92 19.66 2.41
C ILE A 416 11.73 19.64 1.43
N VAL A 417 11.06 18.51 1.29
CA VAL A 417 10.04 18.31 0.26
C VAL A 417 8.76 19.08 0.64
N PRO A 418 8.36 20.11 -0.10
CA PRO A 418 7.16 20.89 0.22
C PRO A 418 5.88 20.13 -0.17
N ALA A 419 4.77 20.42 0.50
CA ALA A 419 3.45 19.82 0.19
C ALA A 419 3.04 20.01 -1.28
N ALA A 420 3.37 21.14 -1.89
CA ALA A 420 3.12 21.40 -3.32
C ALA A 420 3.87 20.44 -4.25
N ALA A 421 5.03 19.91 -3.85
CA ALA A 421 5.79 18.94 -4.64
C ALA A 421 5.27 17.50 -4.47
N THR A 422 4.60 17.20 -3.35
CA THR A 422 4.01 15.87 -3.10
C THR A 422 2.55 15.78 -3.55
N ALA A 423 1.84 16.90 -3.66
CA ALA A 423 0.46 16.96 -4.11
C ALA A 423 0.21 16.26 -5.48
N PRO A 424 1.10 16.36 -6.48
CA PRO A 424 0.98 15.64 -7.75
C PRO A 424 0.90 14.12 -7.56
N ALA A 425 1.59 13.57 -6.57
CA ALA A 425 1.56 12.15 -6.28
C ALA A 425 0.18 11.71 -5.78
N LEU A 426 -0.46 12.51 -4.90
CA LEU A 426 -1.83 12.24 -4.44
C LEU A 426 -2.83 12.26 -5.60
N ILE A 427 -2.73 13.27 -6.46
CA ILE A 427 -3.58 13.39 -7.66
C ILE A 427 -3.38 12.16 -8.55
N PHE A 428 -2.13 11.77 -8.80
CA PHE A 428 -1.82 10.66 -9.70
C PHE A 428 -2.27 9.30 -9.12
N VAL A 429 -2.06 9.06 -7.82
CA VAL A 429 -2.57 7.86 -7.13
C VAL A 429 -4.10 7.82 -7.22
N GLY A 430 -4.76 8.97 -7.05
CA GLY A 430 -6.20 9.08 -7.22
C GLY A 430 -6.66 8.68 -8.64
N VAL A 431 -5.92 9.09 -9.68
CA VAL A 431 -6.19 8.66 -11.07
C VAL A 431 -6.05 7.14 -11.23
N LEU A 432 -5.02 6.54 -10.65
CA LEU A 432 -4.82 5.09 -10.70
C LEU A 432 -5.97 4.34 -10.02
N MET A 433 -6.40 4.80 -8.84
CA MET A 433 -7.53 4.21 -8.11
C MET A 433 -8.87 4.40 -8.84
N LEU A 434 -9.08 5.58 -9.45
CA LEU A 434 -10.29 5.88 -10.23
C LEU A 434 -10.42 4.99 -11.47
N SER A 435 -9.33 4.45 -11.98
CA SER A 435 -9.36 3.53 -13.14
C SER A 435 -10.22 2.27 -12.91
N ASN A 436 -10.45 1.90 -11.65
CA ASN A 436 -11.30 0.76 -11.28
C ASN A 436 -12.81 1.05 -11.43
N ILE A 437 -13.21 2.29 -11.72
CA ILE A 437 -14.62 2.66 -11.97
C ILE A 437 -15.22 1.91 -13.16
N LYS A 438 -14.39 1.47 -14.10
CA LYS A 438 -14.80 0.63 -15.24
C LYS A 438 -15.44 -0.70 -14.86
N ASP A 439 -15.17 -1.18 -13.64
CA ASP A 439 -15.69 -2.45 -13.15
C ASP A 439 -17.12 -2.28 -12.56
N VAL A 440 -17.59 -1.03 -12.41
CA VAL A 440 -18.96 -0.70 -11.97
C VAL A 440 -19.90 -0.73 -13.15
N ASP A 441 -20.97 -1.53 -13.06
CA ASP A 441 -22.02 -1.54 -14.07
C ASP A 441 -23.03 -0.39 -13.88
N PHE A 442 -22.89 0.66 -14.68
CA PHE A 442 -23.80 1.81 -14.71
C PHE A 442 -24.99 1.62 -15.65
N SER A 443 -25.08 0.50 -16.38
CA SER A 443 -26.22 0.23 -17.26
C SER A 443 -27.47 -0.15 -16.46
N ASP A 444 -27.30 -0.77 -15.30
CA ASP A 444 -28.34 -1.04 -14.31
C ASP A 444 -28.34 0.03 -13.22
N MET A 445 -29.39 0.84 -13.16
CA MET A 445 -29.53 1.91 -12.17
C MET A 445 -29.63 1.41 -10.72
N THR A 446 -30.04 0.17 -10.49
CA THR A 446 -30.04 -0.43 -9.14
C THR A 446 -28.63 -0.63 -8.60
N ASN A 447 -27.66 -0.81 -9.48
CA ASN A 447 -26.24 -0.92 -9.18
C ASN A 447 -25.52 0.43 -9.32
N GLY A 448 -25.82 1.16 -10.39
CA GLY A 448 -25.13 2.39 -10.75
C GLY A 448 -25.38 3.54 -9.77
N LEU A 449 -26.62 3.69 -9.26
CA LEU A 449 -26.94 4.80 -8.35
C LEU A 449 -26.24 4.69 -6.99
N PRO A 450 -26.24 3.55 -6.26
CA PRO A 450 -25.47 3.41 -5.03
C PRO A 450 -23.97 3.59 -5.25
N ALA A 451 -23.42 3.02 -6.34
CA ALA A 451 -22.02 3.19 -6.68
C ALA A 451 -21.66 4.66 -6.96
N PHE A 452 -22.49 5.37 -7.71
CA PHE A 452 -22.33 6.81 -7.96
C PHE A 452 -22.35 7.60 -6.65
N CYS A 453 -23.33 7.37 -5.77
CA CYS A 453 -23.41 8.04 -4.48
C CYS A 453 -22.14 7.80 -3.64
N THR A 454 -21.69 6.54 -3.58
CA THR A 454 -20.44 6.18 -2.87
C THR A 454 -19.25 6.97 -3.42
N VAL A 455 -19.04 7.00 -4.72
CA VAL A 455 -17.92 7.69 -5.35
C VAL A 455 -17.96 9.20 -5.15
N VAL A 456 -19.15 9.79 -5.20
CA VAL A 456 -19.32 11.27 -5.15
C VAL A 456 -19.35 11.77 -3.70
N PHE A 457 -20.01 11.09 -2.78
CA PHE A 457 -20.11 11.56 -1.40
C PHE A 457 -18.78 11.53 -0.64
N MET A 458 -17.89 10.58 -0.94
CA MET A 458 -16.56 10.54 -0.29
C MET A 458 -15.79 11.86 -0.41
N PRO A 459 -15.54 12.40 -1.61
CA PRO A 459 -14.81 13.66 -1.76
C PRO A 459 -15.59 14.89 -1.28
N PHE A 460 -16.91 14.95 -1.53
CA PHE A 460 -17.72 16.13 -1.19
C PHE A 460 -17.99 16.26 0.32
N THR A 461 -18.02 15.15 1.05
CA THR A 461 -18.19 15.18 2.51
C THR A 461 -16.87 15.09 3.27
N TYR A 462 -15.73 14.96 2.58
CA TYR A 462 -14.42 14.68 3.16
C TYR A 462 -14.45 13.46 4.10
N SER A 463 -15.29 12.47 3.79
CA SER A 463 -15.49 11.28 4.62
C SER A 463 -15.74 10.03 3.79
N ILE A 464 -14.86 9.05 3.92
CA ILE A 464 -15.03 7.73 3.29
C ILE A 464 -16.26 7.03 3.88
N ALA A 465 -16.49 7.16 5.20
CA ALA A 465 -17.62 6.53 5.88
C ALA A 465 -18.97 7.02 5.31
N ASN A 466 -19.11 8.33 5.07
CA ASN A 466 -20.33 8.91 4.50
C ASN A 466 -20.61 8.44 3.06
N GLY A 467 -19.57 8.05 2.34
CA GLY A 467 -19.74 7.51 1.00
C GLY A 467 -20.17 6.04 0.99
N ILE A 468 -19.87 5.29 2.06
CA ILE A 468 -20.24 3.88 2.18
C ILE A 468 -21.64 3.72 2.80
N ALA A 469 -22.02 4.64 3.70
CA ALA A 469 -23.31 4.64 4.40
C ALA A 469 -24.49 5.00 3.48
#